data_aec8922f468bea56af510924dc523469
#
_entry.id   aec8922f468bea56af510924dc523469
#
_cell.length_a   1.000
_cell.length_b   1.000
_cell.length_c   1.000
_cell.angle_alpha   90.00
_cell.angle_beta   90.00
_cell.angle_gamma   90.00
#
_symmetry.space_group_name_H-M   'P 1'
#
loop_
_entity.id
_entity.type
_entity.pdbx_description
1 polymer ?
#
loop_
_entity_poly.entity_id
_entity_poly.type
_entity_poly.pdbx_seq_one_letter_code
_entity_poly.pdbx_strand_id
1 'polypeptide(L)'
;MAITPDNITAARRSNLKLLFSLYVEAQVAAGADLKGLKQTFAESLQISPSRFSQLLSSRPVGNQLARQLEALQGKTLGWLDAIHGELAATPAEDAFIELCRRAWLTQDAKGRRALRQMVTLNHPHA
;
A
#
# COMPACT_ATOMS: atom_id res chain seq x y z
N MET A 1 5.69 3.50 -21.87
CA MET A 1 6.82 3.97 -21.04
C MET A 1 7.77 2.79 -20.82
N ALA A 2 9.04 2.96 -21.09
CA ALA A 2 10.00 1.88 -20.87
C ALA A 2 10.24 1.69 -19.38
N ILE A 3 10.22 0.43 -18.91
CA ILE A 3 10.52 0.10 -17.54
C ILE A 3 12.04 -0.09 -17.43
N THR A 4 12.69 0.74 -16.62
CA THR A 4 14.13 0.61 -16.36
C THR A 4 14.35 -0.29 -15.14
N PRO A 5 15.56 -0.86 -14.96
CA PRO A 5 15.87 -1.64 -13.75
C PRO A 5 15.62 -0.87 -12.46
N ASP A 6 15.92 0.43 -12.44
CA ASP A 6 15.67 1.27 -11.26
C ASP A 6 14.19 1.41 -10.97
N ASN A 7 13.36 1.55 -12.02
CA ASN A 7 11.90 1.62 -11.86
C ASN A 7 11.34 0.30 -11.34
N ILE A 8 11.85 -0.81 -11.82
CA ILE A 8 11.43 -2.13 -11.35
C ILE A 8 11.80 -2.30 -9.88
N THR A 9 13.01 -1.94 -9.49
CA THR A 9 13.46 -2.04 -8.10
C THR A 9 12.58 -1.20 -7.18
N ALA A 10 12.28 0.03 -7.57
CA ALA A 10 11.41 0.90 -6.78
C ALA A 10 9.99 0.37 -6.72
N ALA A 11 9.45 -0.13 -7.84
CA ALA A 11 8.11 -0.70 -7.89
C ALA A 11 7.98 -1.92 -6.99
N ARG A 12 8.95 -2.83 -7.03
CA ARG A 12 8.95 -4.04 -6.20
C ARG A 12 8.99 -3.70 -4.72
N ARG A 13 9.81 -2.73 -4.33
CA ARG A 13 9.88 -2.29 -2.93
C ARG A 13 8.58 -1.64 -2.49
N SER A 14 8.03 -0.75 -3.30
CA SER A 14 6.78 -0.08 -3.01
C SER A 14 5.63 -1.08 -2.86
N ASN A 15 5.56 -2.05 -3.76
CA ASN A 15 4.53 -3.08 -3.72
C ASN A 15 4.68 -4.03 -2.53
N LEU A 16 5.92 -4.33 -2.14
CA LEU A 16 6.17 -5.14 -0.95
C LEU A 16 5.71 -4.42 0.31
N LYS A 17 5.97 -3.12 0.39
CA LYS A 17 5.46 -2.29 1.49
C LYS A 17 3.93 -2.25 1.51
N LEU A 18 3.32 -2.15 0.34
CA LEU A 18 1.86 -2.17 0.21
C LEU A 18 1.28 -3.47 0.72
N LEU A 19 1.85 -4.61 0.31
CA LEU A 19 1.40 -5.92 0.78
C LEU A 19 1.51 -6.04 2.29
N PHE A 20 2.61 -5.57 2.86
CA PHE A 20 2.79 -5.59 4.31
C PHE A 20 1.77 -4.70 5.02
N SER A 21 1.52 -3.51 4.50
CA SER A 21 0.52 -2.59 5.06
C SER A 21 -0.87 -3.21 5.05
N LEU A 22 -1.25 -3.85 3.96
CA LEU A 22 -2.56 -4.52 3.85
C LEU A 22 -2.66 -5.68 4.84
N TYR A 23 -1.57 -6.43 5.02
CA TYR A 23 -1.52 -7.51 5.99
C TYR A 23 -1.72 -6.99 7.41
N VAL A 24 -1.01 -5.92 7.77
CA VAL A 24 -1.12 -5.31 9.09
C VAL A 24 -2.55 -4.82 9.34
N GLU A 25 -3.13 -4.13 8.38
CA GLU A 25 -4.52 -3.63 8.49
C GLU A 25 -5.50 -4.79 8.72
N ALA A 26 -5.35 -5.88 7.97
CA ALA A 26 -6.24 -7.03 8.11
C ALA A 26 -6.08 -7.69 9.48
N GLN A 27 -4.85 -7.82 9.98
CA GLN A 27 -4.60 -8.43 11.29
C GLN A 27 -5.12 -7.57 12.43
N VAL A 28 -4.93 -6.26 12.35
CA VAL A 28 -5.43 -5.31 13.35
C VAL A 28 -6.96 -5.33 13.36
N ALA A 29 -7.59 -5.35 12.20
CA ALA A 29 -9.05 -5.44 12.09
C ALA A 29 -9.59 -6.74 12.71
N ALA A 30 -8.80 -7.81 12.66
CA ALA A 30 -9.14 -9.09 13.28
C ALA A 30 -8.83 -9.15 14.79
N GLY A 31 -8.31 -8.07 15.37
CA GLY A 31 -7.98 -7.98 16.78
C GLY A 31 -6.59 -8.44 17.16
N ALA A 32 -5.70 -8.65 16.18
CA ALA A 32 -4.34 -9.09 16.46
C ALA A 32 -3.49 -7.96 17.03
N ASP A 33 -2.49 -8.36 17.84
CA ASP A 33 -1.49 -7.44 18.36
C ASP A 33 -0.52 -7.06 17.24
N LEU A 34 -0.07 -5.80 17.24
CA LEU A 34 0.93 -5.32 16.28
C LEU A 34 2.28 -6.02 16.44
N LYS A 35 2.57 -6.51 17.64
CA LYS A 35 3.83 -7.17 17.94
C LYS A 35 3.94 -8.49 17.17
N GLY A 36 5.06 -8.68 16.48
CA GLY A 36 5.34 -9.92 15.77
C GLY A 36 4.72 -10.03 14.39
N LEU A 37 3.94 -9.04 13.94
CA LEU A 37 3.31 -9.08 12.61
C LEU A 37 4.35 -9.09 11.48
N LYS A 38 5.44 -8.35 11.64
CA LYS A 38 6.51 -8.32 10.64
C LYS A 38 7.16 -9.69 10.50
N GLN A 39 7.43 -10.36 11.61
CA GLN A 39 7.99 -11.70 11.60
C GLN A 39 7.03 -12.70 10.95
N THR A 40 5.76 -12.66 11.33
CA THR A 40 4.74 -13.54 10.77
C THR A 40 4.58 -13.34 9.27
N PHE A 41 4.59 -12.10 8.82
CA PHE A 41 4.49 -11.80 7.39
C PHE A 41 5.71 -12.30 6.63
N ALA A 42 6.92 -12.07 7.17
CA ALA A 42 8.15 -12.56 6.56
C ALA A 42 8.13 -14.09 6.44
N GLU A 43 7.66 -14.78 7.48
CA GLU A 43 7.52 -16.24 7.44
C GLU A 43 6.56 -16.70 6.34
N SER A 44 5.46 -15.96 6.14
CA SER A 44 4.51 -16.27 5.07
C SER A 44 5.12 -16.10 3.69
N LEU A 45 6.15 -15.26 3.56
CA LEU A 45 6.91 -15.08 2.34
C LEU A 45 8.09 -16.04 2.21
N GLN A 46 8.30 -16.89 3.22
CA GLN A 46 9.40 -17.87 3.29
C GLN A 46 10.77 -17.20 3.28
N ILE A 47 10.88 -16.05 3.93
CA ILE A 47 12.14 -15.32 4.12
C ILE A 47 12.31 -14.96 5.59
N SER A 48 13.56 -14.69 6.00
CA SER A 48 13.84 -14.27 7.37
C SER A 48 13.33 -12.83 7.62
N PRO A 49 12.98 -12.50 8.87
CA PRO A 49 12.62 -11.10 9.20
C PRO A 49 13.73 -10.11 8.86
N SER A 50 15.00 -10.49 9.04
CA SER A 50 16.14 -9.64 8.68
C SER A 50 16.17 -9.35 7.18
N ARG A 51 15.99 -10.39 6.37
CA ARG A 51 15.96 -10.24 4.92
C ARG A 51 14.78 -9.38 4.49
N PHE A 52 13.63 -9.58 5.09
CA PHE A 52 12.45 -8.77 4.81
C PHE A 52 12.73 -7.29 5.09
N SER A 53 13.35 -6.98 6.24
CA SER A 53 13.72 -5.61 6.58
C SER A 53 14.68 -5.01 5.55
N GLN A 54 15.65 -5.78 5.08
CA GLN A 54 16.58 -5.34 4.05
C GLN A 54 15.87 -5.06 2.73
N LEU A 55 14.91 -5.90 2.34
CA LEU A 55 14.14 -5.71 1.12
C LEU A 55 13.28 -4.44 1.17
N LEU A 56 12.80 -4.08 2.36
CA LEU A 56 12.01 -2.85 2.53
C LEU A 56 12.88 -1.59 2.50
N SER A 57 14.17 -1.69 2.76
CA SER A 57 15.03 -0.51 2.92
C SER A 57 16.04 -0.33 1.78
N SER A 58 16.87 -1.34 1.49
CA SER A 58 18.00 -1.13 0.61
C SER A 58 18.24 -2.26 -0.40
N ARG A 59 17.89 -3.48 -0.04
CA ARG A 59 18.18 -4.64 -0.89
C ARG A 59 17.13 -4.79 -1.98
N PRO A 60 17.54 -4.89 -3.27
CA PRO A 60 16.56 -5.07 -4.35
C PRO A 60 15.94 -6.47 -4.32
N VAL A 61 14.68 -6.55 -4.74
CA VAL A 61 13.99 -7.82 -4.93
C VAL A 61 14.37 -8.36 -6.30
N GLY A 62 15.12 -9.46 -6.34
CA GLY A 62 15.52 -10.09 -7.60
C GLY A 62 14.33 -10.72 -8.32
N ASN A 63 14.57 -11.09 -9.59
CA ASN A 63 13.50 -11.64 -10.44
C ASN A 63 12.88 -12.91 -9.87
N GLN A 64 13.73 -13.84 -9.43
CA GLN A 64 13.26 -15.11 -8.89
C GLN A 64 12.45 -14.90 -7.62
N LEU A 65 12.94 -14.06 -6.72
CA LEU A 65 12.22 -13.76 -5.49
C LEU A 65 10.91 -13.04 -5.78
N ALA A 66 10.90 -12.11 -6.73
CA ALA A 66 9.68 -11.41 -7.11
C ALA A 66 8.59 -12.40 -7.55
N ARG A 67 8.94 -13.37 -8.38
CA ARG A 67 7.98 -14.40 -8.83
C ARG A 67 7.52 -15.29 -7.68
N GLN A 68 8.40 -15.61 -6.74
CA GLN A 68 8.05 -16.37 -5.54
C GLN A 68 7.06 -15.59 -4.65
N LEU A 69 7.33 -14.32 -4.42
CA LEU A 69 6.46 -13.48 -3.60
C LEU A 69 5.07 -13.34 -4.22
N GLU A 70 5.01 -13.15 -5.53
CA GLU A 70 3.73 -13.09 -6.24
C GLU A 70 2.92 -14.37 -6.07
N ALA A 71 3.57 -15.51 -6.24
CA ALA A 71 2.91 -16.80 -6.08
C ALA A 71 2.38 -17.00 -4.67
N LEU A 72 3.19 -16.68 -3.67
CA LEU A 72 2.82 -16.84 -2.26
C LEU A 72 1.69 -15.89 -1.85
N GLN A 73 1.60 -14.72 -2.48
CA GLN A 73 0.56 -13.74 -2.17
C GLN A 73 -0.66 -13.86 -3.09
N GLY A 74 -0.69 -14.87 -3.95
CA GLY A 74 -1.82 -15.07 -4.86
C GLY A 74 -1.96 -14.00 -5.92
N LYS A 75 -0.85 -13.37 -6.30
CA LYS A 75 -0.85 -12.32 -7.31
C LYS A 75 -0.48 -12.86 -8.68
N THR A 76 -0.86 -12.14 -9.72
CA THR A 76 -0.48 -12.51 -11.08
C THR A 76 1.00 -12.26 -11.34
N LEU A 77 1.54 -12.97 -12.33
CA LEU A 77 2.93 -12.80 -12.73
C LEU A 77 3.18 -11.36 -13.18
N GLY A 78 4.20 -10.72 -12.63
CA GLY A 78 4.51 -9.33 -12.95
C GLY A 78 3.82 -8.30 -12.07
N TRP A 79 2.98 -8.72 -11.13
CA TRP A 79 2.27 -7.79 -10.26
C TRP A 79 3.22 -6.91 -9.46
N LEU A 80 4.33 -7.47 -8.94
CA LEU A 80 5.31 -6.70 -8.18
C LEU A 80 6.06 -5.68 -9.03
N ASP A 81 6.13 -5.89 -10.33
CA ASP A 81 6.85 -5.00 -11.23
C ASP A 81 6.00 -3.83 -11.73
N ALA A 82 4.70 -3.89 -11.53
CA ALA A 82 3.77 -2.85 -11.96
C ALA A 82 3.59 -1.79 -10.88
N ILE A 83 3.18 -0.60 -11.28
CA ILE A 83 2.92 0.49 -10.34
C ILE A 83 1.49 0.38 -9.85
N HIS A 84 1.32 0.29 -8.53
CA HIS A 84 0.01 0.25 -7.89
C HIS A 84 -0.06 1.37 -6.84
N GLY A 85 -1.24 1.96 -6.67
CA GLY A 85 -1.49 2.92 -5.61
C GLY A 85 -0.98 4.32 -5.89
N GLU A 86 0.18 4.69 -5.43
CA GLU A 86 0.65 6.07 -5.34
C GLU A 86 0.57 6.87 -6.65
N LEU A 87 0.90 6.25 -7.77
CA LEU A 87 0.91 6.93 -9.08
C LEU A 87 -0.34 6.66 -9.88
N ALA A 88 -1.09 5.63 -9.52
CA ALA A 88 -2.41 5.34 -10.07
C ALA A 88 -3.36 5.29 -8.90
N ALA A 89 -4.40 6.12 -8.91
CA ALA A 89 -5.40 6.11 -7.85
C ALA A 89 -6.00 4.71 -7.71
N THR A 90 -6.07 4.21 -6.47
CA THR A 90 -6.71 2.93 -6.22
C THR A 90 -8.22 3.07 -6.38
N PRO A 91 -8.96 1.96 -6.66
CA PRO A 91 -10.43 2.04 -6.68
C PRO A 91 -11.02 2.58 -5.38
N ALA A 92 -10.44 2.26 -4.23
CA ALA A 92 -10.90 2.78 -2.94
C ALA A 92 -10.66 4.29 -2.85
N GLU A 93 -9.52 4.77 -3.33
CA GLU A 93 -9.18 6.18 -3.34
C GLU A 93 -10.09 6.96 -4.28
N ASP A 94 -10.33 6.44 -5.49
CA ASP A 94 -11.26 7.05 -6.45
C ASP A 94 -12.67 7.12 -5.88
N ALA A 95 -13.13 6.08 -5.23
CA ALA A 95 -14.45 6.04 -4.60
C ALA A 95 -14.55 7.09 -3.49
N PHE A 96 -13.50 7.25 -2.69
CA PHE A 96 -13.46 8.25 -1.64
C PHE A 96 -13.51 9.67 -2.19
N ILE A 97 -12.72 9.94 -3.24
CA ILE A 97 -12.71 11.25 -3.91
C ILE A 97 -14.10 11.58 -4.47
N GLU A 98 -14.72 10.61 -5.12
CA GLU A 98 -16.06 10.80 -5.69
C GLU A 98 -17.10 11.04 -4.59
N LEU A 99 -17.00 10.33 -3.48
CA LEU A 99 -17.87 10.52 -2.33
C LEU A 99 -17.73 11.93 -1.76
N CYS A 100 -16.50 12.41 -1.61
CA CYS A 100 -16.22 13.77 -1.15
C CYS A 100 -16.79 14.81 -2.10
N ARG A 101 -16.67 14.59 -3.41
CA ARG A 101 -17.23 15.49 -4.43
C ARG A 101 -18.75 15.57 -4.30
N ARG A 102 -19.42 14.44 -4.19
CA ARG A 102 -20.89 14.39 -4.02
C ARG A 102 -21.32 15.10 -2.75
N ALA A 103 -20.63 14.83 -1.65
CA ALA A 103 -20.93 15.47 -0.36
C ALA A 103 -20.77 16.99 -0.49
N TRP A 104 -19.70 17.45 -1.14
CA TRP A 104 -19.47 18.87 -1.36
C TRP A 104 -20.57 19.53 -2.18
N LEU A 105 -21.00 18.87 -3.26
CA LEU A 105 -22.01 19.41 -4.17
C LEU A 105 -23.41 19.47 -3.54
N THR A 106 -23.70 18.58 -2.59
CA THR A 106 -25.01 18.50 -1.94
C THR A 106 -25.10 19.32 -0.65
N GLN A 107 -23.97 19.84 -0.16
CA GLN A 107 -23.96 20.60 1.09
C GLN A 107 -24.12 22.10 0.86
N ASP A 108 -24.70 22.78 1.85
CA ASP A 108 -24.72 24.23 1.89
C ASP A 108 -23.36 24.78 2.38
N ALA A 109 -23.25 26.09 2.56
CA ALA A 109 -22.00 26.72 3.00
C ALA A 109 -21.53 26.18 4.37
N LYS A 110 -22.44 25.92 5.26
CA LYS A 110 -22.12 25.39 6.60
C LYS A 110 -21.60 23.96 6.51
N GLY A 111 -22.27 23.10 5.73
CA GLY A 111 -21.84 21.73 5.51
C GLY A 111 -20.50 21.63 4.82
N ARG A 112 -20.24 22.50 3.85
CA ARG A 112 -18.95 22.56 3.15
C ARG A 112 -17.81 22.96 4.09
N ARG A 113 -18.11 23.89 5.01
CA ARG A 113 -17.14 24.29 6.04
C ARG A 113 -16.79 23.11 6.94
N ALA A 114 -17.80 22.33 7.36
CA ALA A 114 -17.58 21.16 8.20
C ALA A 114 -16.72 20.10 7.46
N LEU A 115 -16.98 19.84 6.18
CA LEU A 115 -16.18 18.92 5.37
C LEU A 115 -14.75 19.38 5.26
N ARG A 116 -14.53 20.68 5.03
CA ARG A 116 -13.20 21.28 4.94
C ARG A 116 -12.43 21.13 6.24
N GLN A 117 -13.09 21.32 7.37
CA GLN A 117 -12.47 21.14 8.69
C GLN A 117 -12.06 19.69 8.93
N MET A 118 -12.89 18.72 8.55
CA MET A 118 -12.56 17.30 8.67
C MET A 118 -11.28 16.95 7.93
N VAL A 119 -11.18 17.38 6.67
CA VAL A 119 -9.99 17.12 5.85
C VAL A 119 -8.76 17.81 6.43
N THR A 120 -8.92 19.04 6.90
CA THR A 120 -7.80 19.80 7.50
C THR A 120 -7.29 19.15 8.78
N LEU A 121 -8.18 18.60 9.62
CA LEU A 121 -7.78 17.89 10.83
C LEU A 121 -6.98 16.63 10.54
N ASN A 122 -7.34 15.93 9.45
CA ASN A 122 -6.64 14.71 9.05
C ASN A 122 -5.35 15.00 8.28
N HIS A 123 -5.22 16.21 7.70
CA HIS A 123 -4.06 16.61 6.90
C HIS A 123 -3.62 18.01 7.30
N PRO A 124 -3.02 18.17 8.50
CA PRO A 124 -2.73 19.51 9.07
C PRO A 124 -1.73 20.32 8.27
N HIS A 125 -1.04 19.75 7.30
CA HIS A 125 -0.07 20.45 6.45
C HIS A 125 -0.65 20.86 5.11
N ALA A 126 -1.85 20.53 4.85
CA ALA A 126 -2.50 20.89 3.59
C ALA A 126 -2.84 22.37 3.52
#